data_8cdcb323f214b72c76e2d427fd11986a
#
_entry.id   8cdcb323f214b72c76e2d427fd11986a
#
_cell.length_a   1.000
_cell.length_b   1.000
_cell.length_c   1.000
_cell.angle_alpha   90.00
_cell.angle_beta   90.00
_cell.angle_gamma   90.00
#
_symmetry.space_group_name_H-M   'P 1'
#
loop_
_entity.id
_entity.type
_entity.pdbx_description
1 polymer ?
#
loop_
_entity_poly.entity_id
_entity_poly.type
_entity_poly.pdbx_seq_one_letter_code
_entity_poly.pdbx_strand_id
1 'polypeptide(L)'
;MTAYRFTALLVVGTFCAQAHAAPLTSPDRHIAVDVNVSPKGTLTYAVTRDGKPVILSSNLGIAVQGADLTQGLTLAASSRIKPIEDRYELATAKKRHITYRANEQTHTVRNAQGRAMDVTFRVSNDGVAFRYGVAGKNVKFVRETTAFAFDKSAKAWLQPMAVAQTGWSNTNPSYEEHYQREIPVGTPSTLGAGWVFPALFRTGDTWVALTEANLDGSFHASRLHTDSGGGVYRLDVPAAPEVFTNGALLAESKGDLVTPWRIVALGSLRTLVESTLGTDLAAPAIAFDKAKVQPGHASWSWALLKDDGTYIDTQKRFVDYAAEMGWDYTLVDADWDRKIGFERMRELVDYAAAKKIGILVWYNSSGAWNKTPYTPKGALLTPAARVREFARLRDMGVKGVKIDFFAGDGKSMIAYYVDMLQDAADAGLLVNFHGATMPRGWSRTFPNLMTVEAVKGFEFTTFDQKDQDAMPPHAAMLPFSRNLFDPMDYTPLVFGDIPKIKRVTRNGFELAEAVLFLSGIQHFAERPEGMAGVPDYVKNLLRDLPRSWDDVRFIDGYPGRHAVIARKSGDSWYVAGFNADNEERSVDLDLSFIEGRSGILTTDGDGERAFSQAPIKAGKTSIGIKPRGGFVAVFK
;
A
#
# COMPACT_ATOMS: atom_id res chain seq x y z
N MET A 1 -46.06 -44.55 66.95
CA MET A 1 -45.18 -44.73 65.76
C MET A 1 -45.58 -43.70 64.71
N THR A 2 -44.86 -42.57 64.66
CA THR A 2 -45.21 -41.43 63.83
C THR A 2 -44.23 -41.44 62.62
N ALA A 3 -44.77 -41.61 61.41
CA ALA A 3 -43.99 -41.65 60.19
C ALA A 3 -43.77 -40.19 59.63
N TYR A 4 -42.53 -39.74 59.51
CA TYR A 4 -42.19 -38.54 58.83
C TYR A 4 -42.00 -38.81 57.33
N ARG A 5 -42.78 -38.10 56.48
CA ARG A 5 -42.57 -38.07 55.01
C ARG A 5 -41.63 -36.94 54.66
N PHE A 6 -40.48 -37.26 54.08
CA PHE A 6 -39.57 -36.28 53.43
C PHE A 6 -40.04 -36.02 52.01
N THR A 7 -40.39 -34.80 51.69
CA THR A 7 -40.67 -34.34 50.34
C THR A 7 -39.36 -33.75 49.77
N ALA A 8 -38.77 -34.41 48.79
CA ALA A 8 -37.61 -33.88 48.07
C ALA A 8 -38.06 -32.87 47.00
N LEU A 9 -37.63 -31.60 47.14
CA LEU A 9 -37.85 -30.57 46.15
C LEU A 9 -36.76 -30.70 45.04
N LEU A 10 -37.19 -31.10 43.84
CA LEU A 10 -36.30 -31.12 42.66
C LEU A 10 -36.21 -29.68 42.08
N VAL A 11 -35.08 -29.02 42.28
CA VAL A 11 -34.79 -27.75 41.61
C VAL A 11 -34.24 -28.08 40.22
N VAL A 12 -35.07 -27.92 39.19
CA VAL A 12 -34.66 -28.00 37.80
C VAL A 12 -34.01 -26.65 37.44
N GLY A 13 -32.68 -26.61 37.50
CA GLY A 13 -31.91 -25.50 36.97
C GLY A 13 -31.97 -25.47 35.44
N THR A 14 -32.71 -24.54 34.89
CA THR A 14 -32.68 -24.27 33.44
C THR A 14 -31.31 -23.65 33.09
N PHE A 15 -30.39 -24.49 32.59
CA PHE A 15 -29.21 -24.01 31.89
C PHE A 15 -29.67 -23.38 30.57
N CYS A 16 -29.76 -22.06 30.51
CA CYS A 16 -29.80 -21.35 29.23
C CYS A 16 -28.46 -21.60 28.52
N ALA A 17 -28.41 -22.59 27.66
CA ALA A 17 -27.32 -22.68 26.69
C ALA A 17 -27.39 -21.44 25.80
N GLN A 18 -26.42 -20.54 25.92
CA GLN A 18 -26.23 -19.46 24.95
C GLN A 18 -26.00 -20.13 23.60
N ALA A 19 -26.98 -19.99 22.71
CA ALA A 19 -26.83 -20.40 21.33
C ALA A 19 -25.71 -19.55 20.71
N HIS A 20 -24.49 -20.10 20.65
CA HIS A 20 -23.43 -19.50 19.85
C HIS A 20 -23.89 -19.57 18.39
N ALA A 21 -24.00 -18.42 17.73
CA ALA A 21 -24.22 -18.41 16.30
C ALA A 21 -23.05 -19.15 15.62
N ALA A 22 -23.35 -19.93 14.58
CA ALA A 22 -22.29 -20.59 13.82
C ALA A 22 -21.29 -19.53 13.32
N PRO A 23 -19.98 -19.80 13.38
CA PRO A 23 -18.97 -18.84 12.96
C PRO A 23 -19.13 -18.48 11.47
N LEU A 24 -18.88 -17.21 11.12
CA LEU A 24 -18.82 -16.79 9.73
C LEU A 24 -17.55 -17.34 9.09
N THR A 25 -17.68 -18.09 8.00
CA THR A 25 -16.54 -18.74 7.32
C THR A 25 -16.29 -18.17 5.93
N SER A 26 -15.05 -18.33 5.45
CA SER A 26 -14.71 -18.11 4.04
C SER A 26 -15.48 -19.07 3.12
N PRO A 27 -15.60 -18.75 1.80
CA PRO A 27 -16.23 -19.66 0.85
C PRO A 27 -15.62 -21.07 0.81
N ASP A 28 -14.30 -21.20 0.97
CA ASP A 28 -13.56 -22.47 1.05
C ASP A 28 -13.55 -23.09 2.47
N ARG A 29 -14.09 -22.39 3.47
CA ARG A 29 -14.20 -22.79 4.87
C ARG A 29 -12.87 -22.95 5.64
N HIS A 30 -11.77 -22.46 5.11
CA HIS A 30 -10.48 -22.48 5.81
C HIS A 30 -10.35 -21.39 6.87
N ILE A 31 -11.00 -20.24 6.67
CA ILE A 31 -10.97 -19.10 7.60
C ILE A 31 -12.32 -18.99 8.29
N ALA A 32 -12.31 -18.80 9.60
CA ALA A 32 -13.53 -18.59 10.38
C ALA A 32 -13.37 -17.41 11.34
N VAL A 33 -14.45 -16.64 11.50
CA VAL A 33 -14.56 -15.55 12.47
C VAL A 33 -15.65 -15.90 13.46
N ASP A 34 -15.32 -15.83 14.74
CA ASP A 34 -16.26 -15.94 15.85
C ASP A 34 -16.45 -14.56 16.48
N VAL A 35 -17.71 -14.12 16.63
CA VAL A 35 -18.07 -12.83 17.21
C VAL A 35 -18.87 -13.07 18.48
N ASN A 36 -18.43 -12.51 19.60
CA ASN A 36 -19.03 -12.77 20.90
C ASN A 36 -19.25 -11.47 21.67
N VAL A 37 -20.36 -11.42 22.45
CA VAL A 37 -20.62 -10.38 23.45
C VAL A 37 -20.55 -11.03 24.81
N SER A 38 -19.56 -10.64 25.62
CA SER A 38 -19.38 -11.19 26.97
C SER A 38 -20.55 -10.82 27.90
N PRO A 39 -20.75 -11.52 29.03
CA PRO A 39 -21.78 -11.15 30.03
C PRO A 39 -21.63 -9.73 30.58
N LYS A 40 -20.44 -9.14 30.49
CA LYS A 40 -20.17 -7.74 30.87
C LYS A 40 -20.41 -6.75 29.73
N GLY A 41 -20.89 -7.23 28.56
CA GLY A 41 -21.19 -6.40 27.41
C GLY A 41 -19.94 -5.95 26.63
N THR A 42 -18.85 -6.70 26.66
CA THR A 42 -17.69 -6.46 25.80
C THR A 42 -17.87 -7.24 24.49
N LEU A 43 -17.86 -6.53 23.36
CA LEU A 43 -17.88 -7.13 22.04
C LEU A 43 -16.44 -7.52 21.64
N THR A 44 -16.28 -8.79 21.22
CA THR A 44 -14.97 -9.33 20.80
C THR A 44 -15.13 -10.17 19.54
N TYR A 45 -14.02 -10.37 18.82
CA TYR A 45 -13.90 -11.32 17.73
C TYR A 45 -12.64 -12.14 17.87
N ALA A 46 -12.61 -13.29 17.22
CA ALA A 46 -11.42 -14.13 17.06
C ALA A 46 -11.40 -14.68 15.63
N VAL A 47 -10.20 -14.92 15.11
CA VAL A 47 -10.01 -15.48 13.76
C VAL A 47 -9.22 -16.77 13.85
N THR A 48 -9.72 -17.81 13.20
CA THR A 48 -9.01 -19.09 13.05
C THR A 48 -8.76 -19.41 11.58
N ARG A 49 -7.69 -20.15 11.32
CA ARG A 49 -7.41 -20.75 10.01
C ARG A 49 -7.17 -22.25 10.20
N ASP A 50 -7.92 -23.07 9.47
CA ASP A 50 -7.89 -24.55 9.62
C ASP A 50 -8.06 -24.99 11.10
N GLY A 51 -8.93 -24.29 11.85
CA GLY A 51 -9.18 -24.50 13.26
C GLY A 51 -8.08 -24.00 14.21
N LYS A 52 -6.97 -23.48 13.71
CA LYS A 52 -5.86 -22.92 14.53
C LYS A 52 -6.09 -21.43 14.77
N PRO A 53 -5.90 -20.90 16.00
CA PRO A 53 -6.01 -19.48 16.29
C PRO A 53 -4.98 -18.66 15.50
N VAL A 54 -5.43 -17.54 14.90
CA VAL A 54 -4.59 -16.56 14.18
C VAL A 54 -4.68 -15.20 14.86
N ILE A 55 -5.89 -14.70 15.07
CA ILE A 55 -6.16 -13.54 15.93
C ILE A 55 -6.89 -14.07 17.16
N LEU A 56 -6.30 -13.86 18.32
CA LEU A 56 -6.91 -14.22 19.61
C LEU A 56 -8.09 -13.29 19.90
N SER A 57 -8.88 -13.61 20.94
CA SER A 57 -10.02 -12.77 21.34
C SER A 57 -9.61 -11.31 21.47
N SER A 58 -10.16 -10.47 20.61
CA SER A 58 -9.80 -9.08 20.40
C SER A 58 -11.01 -8.17 20.50
N ASN A 59 -10.84 -7.01 21.11
CA ASN A 59 -11.93 -6.06 21.32
C ASN A 59 -12.41 -5.42 20.02
N LEU A 60 -13.71 -5.13 19.98
CA LEU A 60 -14.38 -4.32 18.99
C LEU A 60 -15.17 -3.21 19.70
N GLY A 61 -15.39 -2.10 18.99
CA GLY A 61 -16.28 -1.04 19.48
C GLY A 61 -15.83 0.35 19.05
N ILE A 62 -16.80 1.25 18.98
CA ILE A 62 -16.62 2.65 18.64
C ILE A 62 -17.41 3.52 19.62
N ALA A 63 -16.86 4.65 20.02
CA ALA A 63 -17.59 5.69 20.71
C ALA A 63 -17.80 6.88 19.79
N VAL A 64 -19.00 7.41 19.80
CA VAL A 64 -19.39 8.64 19.11
C VAL A 64 -19.88 9.67 20.11
N GLN A 65 -19.94 10.93 19.74
CA GLN A 65 -20.44 11.97 20.63
C GLN A 65 -21.86 11.61 21.12
N GLY A 66 -22.03 11.53 22.45
CA GLY A 66 -23.30 11.19 23.08
C GLY A 66 -23.62 9.68 23.17
N ALA A 67 -22.73 8.77 22.70
CA ALA A 67 -22.93 7.33 22.87
C ALA A 67 -21.61 6.55 22.94
N ASP A 68 -21.44 5.78 24.00
CA ASP A 68 -20.37 4.78 24.11
C ASP A 68 -20.90 3.42 23.63
N LEU A 69 -20.29 2.89 22.57
CA LEU A 69 -20.59 1.59 21.96
C LEU A 69 -19.37 0.68 22.05
N THR A 70 -18.56 0.81 23.11
CA THR A 70 -17.36 0.00 23.36
C THR A 70 -17.53 -0.98 24.51
N GLN A 71 -18.59 -0.81 25.34
CA GLN A 71 -18.87 -1.63 26.53
C GLN A 71 -20.36 -1.59 26.88
N GLY A 72 -20.80 -2.50 27.77
CA GLY A 72 -22.19 -2.59 28.17
C GLY A 72 -23.14 -2.93 27.02
N LEU A 73 -22.65 -3.67 26.04
CA LEU A 73 -23.36 -4.01 24.83
C LEU A 73 -24.15 -5.30 24.98
N THR A 74 -25.26 -5.38 24.24
CA THR A 74 -26.04 -6.61 24.02
C THR A 74 -26.14 -6.87 22.51
N LEU A 75 -26.07 -8.13 22.12
CA LEU A 75 -26.33 -8.53 20.73
C LEU A 75 -27.85 -8.45 20.48
N ALA A 76 -28.25 -7.52 19.62
CA ALA A 76 -29.66 -7.32 19.29
C ALA A 76 -30.11 -8.18 18.12
N ALA A 77 -29.25 -8.36 17.10
CA ALA A 77 -29.54 -9.15 15.91
C ALA A 77 -28.25 -9.57 15.20
N SER A 78 -28.34 -10.67 14.44
CA SER A 78 -27.36 -11.07 13.43
C SER A 78 -28.10 -11.33 12.12
N SER A 79 -27.60 -10.76 11.03
CA SER A 79 -28.16 -11.00 9.71
C SER A 79 -27.93 -12.46 9.27
N ARG A 80 -28.68 -12.92 8.26
CA ARG A 80 -28.30 -14.14 7.55
C ARG A 80 -26.96 -13.93 6.84
N ILE A 81 -26.16 -14.98 6.77
CA ILE A 81 -24.94 -15.00 5.96
C ILE A 81 -25.36 -14.92 4.48
N LYS A 82 -24.74 -14.01 3.74
CA LYS A 82 -24.94 -13.88 2.29
C LYS A 82 -23.61 -13.93 1.55
N PRO A 83 -23.52 -14.65 0.41
CA PRO A 83 -22.36 -14.60 -0.45
C PRO A 83 -22.28 -13.22 -1.13
N ILE A 84 -21.05 -12.72 -1.27
CA ILE A 84 -20.70 -11.51 -2.00
C ILE A 84 -19.83 -11.92 -3.17
N GLU A 85 -20.13 -11.40 -4.36
CA GLU A 85 -19.24 -11.45 -5.53
C GLU A 85 -19.15 -10.05 -6.12
N ASP A 86 -17.93 -9.61 -6.43
CA ASP A 86 -17.64 -8.37 -7.12
C ASP A 86 -16.57 -8.61 -8.19
N ARG A 87 -16.69 -7.93 -9.34
CA ARG A 87 -15.77 -8.07 -10.47
C ARG A 87 -15.38 -6.69 -10.97
N TYR A 88 -14.09 -6.48 -11.14
CA TYR A 88 -13.57 -5.21 -11.62
C TYR A 88 -12.25 -5.37 -12.36
N GLU A 89 -11.89 -4.33 -13.11
CA GLU A 89 -10.62 -4.22 -13.81
C GLU A 89 -9.77 -3.11 -13.20
N LEU A 90 -8.44 -3.34 -13.15
CA LEU A 90 -7.51 -2.37 -12.60
C LEU A 90 -6.17 -2.42 -13.35
N ALA A 91 -5.85 -1.34 -14.06
CA ALA A 91 -4.64 -1.26 -14.90
C ALA A 91 -3.35 -1.10 -14.09
N THR A 92 -3.43 -0.58 -12.85
CA THR A 92 -2.29 -0.30 -11.97
C THR A 92 -2.04 -1.39 -10.93
N ALA A 93 -2.83 -2.49 -10.94
CA ALA A 93 -2.73 -3.58 -9.99
C ALA A 93 -1.82 -4.71 -10.46
N LYS A 94 -1.53 -5.63 -9.55
CA LYS A 94 -0.83 -6.89 -9.82
C LYS A 94 -1.65 -7.91 -10.62
N LYS A 95 -2.97 -7.73 -10.70
CA LYS A 95 -3.93 -8.48 -11.52
C LYS A 95 -4.86 -7.52 -12.22
N ARG A 96 -5.05 -7.69 -13.52
CA ARG A 96 -5.92 -6.83 -14.31
C ARG A 96 -7.39 -7.12 -14.07
N HIS A 97 -7.78 -8.38 -14.14
CA HIS A 97 -9.18 -8.83 -13.97
C HIS A 97 -9.30 -9.49 -12.60
N ILE A 98 -10.07 -8.86 -11.74
CA ILE A 98 -10.22 -9.28 -10.35
C ILE A 98 -11.64 -9.76 -10.10
N THR A 99 -11.76 -10.90 -9.41
CA THR A 99 -13.03 -11.43 -8.91
C THR A 99 -12.89 -11.64 -7.41
N TYR A 100 -13.55 -10.78 -6.64
CA TYR A 100 -13.64 -10.89 -5.18
C TYR A 100 -14.84 -11.75 -4.78
N ARG A 101 -14.63 -12.73 -3.88
CA ARG A 101 -15.69 -13.56 -3.29
C ARG A 101 -15.52 -13.63 -1.80
N ALA A 102 -16.61 -13.40 -1.06
CA ALA A 102 -16.65 -13.45 0.39
C ALA A 102 -18.04 -13.87 0.90
N ASN A 103 -18.11 -14.29 2.14
CA ASN A 103 -19.35 -14.38 2.90
C ASN A 103 -19.47 -13.15 3.82
N GLU A 104 -20.62 -12.50 3.84
CA GLU A 104 -20.89 -11.31 4.63
C GLU A 104 -21.95 -11.58 5.69
N GLN A 105 -21.72 -11.05 6.91
CA GLN A 105 -22.69 -11.02 7.98
C GLN A 105 -22.59 -9.73 8.78
N THR A 106 -23.73 -9.16 9.18
CA THR A 106 -23.81 -7.97 10.04
C THR A 106 -24.38 -8.35 11.39
N HIS A 107 -23.70 -7.91 12.45
CA HIS A 107 -24.15 -8.02 13.83
C HIS A 107 -24.57 -6.63 14.32
N THR A 108 -25.80 -6.48 14.80
CA THR A 108 -26.30 -5.26 15.43
C THR A 108 -26.20 -5.41 16.93
N VAL A 109 -25.44 -4.54 17.58
CA VAL A 109 -25.33 -4.45 19.04
C VAL A 109 -25.94 -3.16 19.55
N ARG A 110 -26.42 -3.17 20.80
CA ARG A 110 -27.00 -1.98 21.47
C ARG A 110 -26.37 -1.78 22.83
N ASN A 111 -26.20 -0.51 23.21
CA ASN A 111 -25.87 -0.15 24.59
C ASN A 111 -27.14 -0.03 25.46
N ALA A 112 -26.97 0.20 26.76
CA ALA A 112 -28.08 0.30 27.71
C ALA A 112 -29.06 1.47 27.41
N GLN A 113 -28.63 2.48 26.67
CA GLN A 113 -29.47 3.61 26.22
C GLN A 113 -30.21 3.31 24.91
N GLY A 114 -30.09 2.08 24.36
CA GLY A 114 -30.75 1.66 23.15
C GLY A 114 -30.05 2.13 21.84
N ARG A 115 -28.92 2.84 21.94
CA ARG A 115 -28.14 3.25 20.77
C ARG A 115 -27.52 2.02 20.08
N ALA A 116 -27.67 1.90 18.78
CA ALA A 116 -27.20 0.77 18.01
C ALA A 116 -25.91 1.06 17.25
N MET A 117 -25.12 0.02 17.04
CA MET A 117 -23.99 -0.06 16.13
C MET A 117 -24.08 -1.36 15.34
N ASP A 118 -23.88 -1.27 14.06
CA ASP A 118 -23.72 -2.42 13.17
C ASP A 118 -22.22 -2.71 13.00
N VAL A 119 -21.85 -4.00 13.07
CA VAL A 119 -20.52 -4.48 12.72
C VAL A 119 -20.66 -5.46 11.58
N THR A 120 -20.23 -5.07 10.39
CA THR A 120 -20.32 -5.92 9.20
C THR A 120 -18.98 -6.58 8.95
N PHE A 121 -19.00 -7.92 8.90
CA PHE A 121 -17.85 -8.75 8.55
C PHE A 121 -17.97 -9.28 7.12
N ARG A 122 -16.85 -9.34 6.43
CA ARG A 122 -16.63 -10.10 5.19
C ARG A 122 -15.49 -11.06 5.39
N VAL A 123 -15.67 -12.33 5.02
CA VAL A 123 -14.64 -13.36 5.09
C VAL A 123 -14.44 -13.93 3.71
N SER A 124 -13.27 -13.67 3.12
CA SER A 124 -12.79 -14.22 1.84
C SER A 124 -11.78 -15.35 2.08
N ASN A 125 -11.32 -16.02 1.02
CA ASN A 125 -10.35 -17.11 1.13
C ASN A 125 -8.94 -16.64 1.52
N ASP A 126 -8.69 -15.33 1.51
CA ASP A 126 -7.41 -14.68 1.81
C ASP A 126 -7.47 -13.70 2.99
N GLY A 127 -8.63 -13.61 3.70
CA GLY A 127 -8.71 -12.77 4.88
C GLY A 127 -10.09 -12.44 5.39
N VAL A 128 -10.08 -11.60 6.41
CA VAL A 128 -11.25 -11.07 7.11
C VAL A 128 -11.22 -9.55 7.02
N ALA A 129 -12.36 -8.97 6.74
CA ALA A 129 -12.54 -7.52 6.85
C ALA A 129 -13.78 -7.19 7.69
N PHE A 130 -13.74 -6.09 8.42
CA PHE A 130 -14.91 -5.60 9.14
C PHE A 130 -14.94 -4.07 9.18
N ARG A 131 -16.13 -3.53 9.37
CA ARG A 131 -16.36 -2.09 9.56
C ARG A 131 -17.55 -1.84 10.48
N TYR A 132 -17.57 -0.65 11.05
CA TYR A 132 -18.69 -0.19 11.88
C TYR A 132 -19.60 0.75 11.12
N GLY A 133 -20.91 0.68 11.43
CA GLY A 133 -21.93 1.64 11.04
C GLY A 133 -22.69 2.14 12.25
N VAL A 134 -22.78 3.46 12.42
CA VAL A 134 -23.59 4.11 13.47
C VAL A 134 -24.56 5.06 12.79
N ALA A 135 -25.84 4.68 12.77
CA ALA A 135 -26.88 5.49 12.16
C ALA A 135 -27.12 6.80 12.92
N GLY A 136 -27.38 7.90 12.22
CA GLY A 136 -27.73 9.18 12.86
C GLY A 136 -27.56 10.40 11.98
N LYS A 137 -27.73 11.58 12.59
CA LYS A 137 -27.43 12.87 11.98
C LYS A 137 -26.31 13.54 12.77
N ASN A 138 -25.35 14.14 12.06
CA ASN A 138 -24.19 14.83 12.65
C ASN A 138 -23.42 13.94 13.64
N VAL A 139 -23.16 12.68 13.26
CA VAL A 139 -22.43 11.72 14.07
C VAL A 139 -20.96 12.08 14.08
N LYS A 140 -20.39 12.31 15.28
CA LYS A 140 -18.97 12.63 15.46
C LYS A 140 -18.26 11.47 16.12
N PHE A 141 -17.17 11.02 15.53
CA PHE A 141 -16.27 10.00 16.09
C PHE A 141 -15.56 10.53 17.33
N VAL A 142 -15.38 9.68 18.33
CA VAL A 142 -14.62 9.99 19.56
C VAL A 142 -13.42 9.06 19.70
N ARG A 143 -13.63 7.73 19.65
CA ARG A 143 -12.57 6.71 19.77
C ARG A 143 -13.03 5.37 19.24
N GLU A 144 -12.08 4.52 18.92
CA GLU A 144 -12.27 3.13 18.52
C GLU A 144 -11.45 2.21 19.43
N THR A 145 -12.02 1.07 19.85
CA THR A 145 -11.34 0.09 20.71
C THR A 145 -10.92 -1.17 19.99
N THR A 146 -11.00 -1.16 18.67
CA THR A 146 -10.54 -2.28 17.82
C THR A 146 -9.11 -2.67 18.14
N ALA A 147 -8.93 -3.98 18.35
CA ALA A 147 -7.64 -4.56 18.65
C ALA A 147 -7.37 -5.80 17.78
N PHE A 148 -6.10 -6.17 17.72
CA PHE A 148 -5.59 -7.37 17.06
C PHE A 148 -4.61 -8.03 18.03
N ALA A 149 -5.05 -9.10 18.69
CA ALA A 149 -4.26 -9.83 19.68
C ALA A 149 -3.59 -11.04 19.06
N PHE A 150 -2.28 -11.14 19.21
CA PHE A 150 -1.46 -12.25 18.73
C PHE A 150 -0.92 -13.08 19.88
N ASP A 151 -0.63 -14.35 19.60
CA ASP A 151 0.13 -15.18 20.53
C ASP A 151 1.52 -14.59 20.77
N LYS A 152 2.05 -14.72 21.99
CA LYS A 152 3.34 -14.15 22.40
C LYS A 152 4.55 -14.71 21.62
N SER A 153 4.40 -15.89 21.00
CA SER A 153 5.43 -16.49 20.15
C SER A 153 5.47 -15.88 18.74
N ALA A 154 4.45 -15.09 18.35
CA ALA A 154 4.40 -14.45 17.04
C ALA A 154 5.52 -13.43 16.84
N LYS A 155 5.85 -13.20 15.58
CA LYS A 155 6.86 -12.23 15.15
C LYS A 155 6.21 -11.15 14.27
N ALA A 156 6.83 -9.98 14.24
CA ALA A 156 6.31 -8.83 13.51
C ALA A 156 7.40 -8.17 12.63
N TRP A 157 6.97 -7.62 11.51
CA TRP A 157 7.74 -6.78 10.60
C TRP A 157 6.97 -5.47 10.44
N LEU A 158 7.42 -4.43 11.09
CA LEU A 158 6.66 -3.20 11.29
C LEU A 158 7.48 -1.98 10.91
N GLN A 159 6.87 -1.03 10.23
CA GLN A 159 7.44 0.29 10.00
C GLN A 159 6.96 1.23 11.11
N PRO A 160 7.87 1.90 11.86
CA PRO A 160 7.48 2.88 12.85
C PRO A 160 6.93 4.13 12.18
N MET A 161 6.00 4.81 12.84
CA MET A 161 5.41 6.08 12.38
C MET A 161 6.18 7.26 12.94
N ALA A 162 6.62 8.16 12.06
CA ALA A 162 7.26 9.41 12.47
C ALA A 162 6.24 10.38 13.10
N VAL A 163 6.69 11.17 14.08
CA VAL A 163 5.87 12.18 14.74
C VAL A 163 5.55 13.32 13.77
N ALA A 164 4.30 13.76 13.77
CA ALA A 164 3.81 14.80 12.87
C ALA A 164 4.56 16.14 13.04
N GLN A 165 4.79 16.83 11.95
CA GLN A 165 5.53 18.10 11.85
C GLN A 165 6.94 18.04 12.43
N THR A 166 7.62 16.91 12.24
CA THR A 166 9.05 16.70 12.51
C THR A 166 9.81 16.39 11.23
N GLY A 167 11.08 16.06 11.36
CA GLY A 167 11.94 15.76 10.22
C GLY A 167 12.34 17.01 9.43
N TRP A 168 12.91 16.77 8.26
CA TRP A 168 13.33 17.86 7.38
C TRP A 168 12.12 18.73 7.00
N SER A 169 12.25 20.03 7.18
CA SER A 169 11.21 21.02 6.84
C SER A 169 9.80 20.70 7.34
N ASN A 170 9.66 19.95 8.43
CA ASN A 170 8.38 19.51 9.02
C ASN A 170 7.52 18.67 8.06
N THR A 171 8.12 17.81 7.26
CA THR A 171 7.40 17.01 6.25
C THR A 171 6.84 15.68 6.78
N ASN A 172 7.17 15.28 8.02
CA ASN A 172 6.57 14.09 8.62
C ASN A 172 5.10 14.33 9.01
N PRO A 173 4.28 13.28 8.98
CA PRO A 173 4.56 11.91 8.59
C PRO A 173 4.40 11.72 7.06
N SER A 174 5.36 11.00 6.47
CA SER A 174 5.39 10.69 5.03
C SER A 174 5.50 9.19 4.74
N TYR A 175 5.50 8.35 5.79
CA TYR A 175 5.64 6.89 5.72
C TYR A 175 7.01 6.43 5.17
N GLU A 176 8.05 7.21 5.35
CA GLU A 176 9.38 7.04 4.76
C GLU A 176 10.41 6.54 5.79
N GLU A 177 10.07 5.47 6.53
CA GLU A 177 10.93 4.90 7.55
C GLU A 177 11.33 3.45 7.24
N HIS A 178 12.46 3.00 7.77
CA HIS A 178 12.88 1.61 7.64
C HIS A 178 12.05 0.66 8.52
N TYR A 179 11.73 -0.52 7.98
CA TYR A 179 11.04 -1.57 8.74
C TYR A 179 11.92 -2.17 9.84
N GLN A 180 11.34 -2.37 11.02
CA GLN A 180 11.86 -3.26 12.03
C GLN A 180 11.40 -4.68 11.70
N ARG A 181 12.36 -5.61 11.58
CA ARG A 181 12.14 -6.93 11.00
C ARG A 181 12.24 -8.01 12.06
N GLU A 182 11.29 -8.96 12.03
CA GLU A 182 11.27 -10.16 12.85
C GLU A 182 11.33 -9.87 14.38
N ILE A 183 10.79 -8.73 14.79
CA ILE A 183 10.72 -8.34 16.19
C ILE A 183 9.65 -9.16 16.93
N PRO A 184 9.81 -9.43 18.24
CA PRO A 184 8.75 -10.00 19.05
C PRO A 184 7.49 -9.12 19.02
N VAL A 185 6.30 -9.74 18.98
CA VAL A 185 5.06 -8.99 19.20
C VAL A 185 5.07 -8.31 20.57
N GLY A 186 4.48 -7.11 20.64
CA GLY A 186 4.52 -6.29 21.86
C GLY A 186 5.73 -5.38 21.98
N THR A 187 6.66 -5.41 21.01
CA THR A 187 7.76 -4.43 20.94
C THR A 187 7.18 -3.03 20.73
N PRO A 188 7.54 -2.03 21.55
CA PRO A 188 7.07 -0.65 21.36
C PRO A 188 7.65 -0.01 20.09
N SER A 189 6.92 0.91 19.46
CA SER A 189 7.44 1.70 18.35
C SER A 189 8.59 2.62 18.77
N THR A 190 9.64 2.69 17.96
CA THR A 190 10.85 3.48 18.25
C THR A 190 10.70 4.97 18.00
N LEU A 191 9.70 5.39 17.19
CA LEU A 191 9.49 6.80 16.84
C LEU A 191 8.33 7.48 17.57
N GLY A 192 7.63 6.75 18.44
CA GLY A 192 6.65 7.30 19.37
C GLY A 192 5.24 7.57 18.81
N ALA A 193 5.04 7.52 17.49
CA ALA A 193 3.72 7.74 16.89
C ALA A 193 3.02 6.44 16.42
N GLY A 194 3.52 5.28 16.85
CA GLY A 194 2.93 3.97 16.55
C GLY A 194 3.54 3.28 15.33
N TRP A 195 2.75 2.42 14.68
CA TRP A 195 3.17 1.61 13.54
C TRP A 195 2.23 1.84 12.36
N VAL A 196 2.80 1.91 11.16
CA VAL A 196 2.04 2.15 9.94
C VAL A 196 1.45 0.85 9.36
N PHE A 197 0.48 0.99 8.48
CA PHE A 197 -0.04 -0.07 7.63
C PHE A 197 0.70 -0.13 6.27
N PRO A 198 0.75 -1.31 5.60
CA PRO A 198 0.42 -2.64 6.11
C PRO A 198 1.40 -3.10 7.18
N ALA A 199 0.89 -3.66 8.27
CA ALA A 199 1.67 -4.22 9.37
C ALA A 199 1.69 -5.75 9.23
N LEU A 200 2.89 -6.35 9.10
CA LEU A 200 3.05 -7.77 8.82
C LEU A 200 3.42 -8.56 10.08
N PHE A 201 2.76 -9.70 10.25
CA PHE A 201 2.98 -10.61 11.38
C PHE A 201 3.09 -12.05 10.90
N ARG A 202 3.68 -12.91 11.74
CA ARG A 202 3.68 -14.35 11.58
C ARG A 202 3.33 -15.03 12.89
N THR A 203 2.29 -15.86 12.88
CA THR A 203 1.88 -16.71 14.00
C THR A 203 1.85 -18.17 13.53
N GLY A 204 2.73 -19.01 14.11
CA GLY A 204 2.97 -20.36 13.58
C GLY A 204 3.37 -20.32 12.10
N ASP A 205 2.59 -21.03 11.25
CA ASP A 205 2.78 -21.08 9.80
C ASP A 205 1.94 -20.07 9.03
N THR A 206 1.16 -19.24 9.73
CA THR A 206 0.27 -18.26 9.10
C THR A 206 0.88 -16.88 9.16
N TRP A 207 0.96 -16.23 7.99
CA TRP A 207 1.28 -14.83 7.85
C TRP A 207 0.01 -13.99 7.90
N VAL A 208 0.10 -12.81 8.48
CA VAL A 208 -1.00 -11.86 8.66
C VAL A 208 -0.55 -10.47 8.27
N ALA A 209 -1.28 -9.81 7.38
CA ALA A 209 -1.08 -8.40 7.07
C ALA A 209 -2.30 -7.60 7.52
N LEU A 210 -2.09 -6.66 8.44
CA LEU A 210 -3.12 -5.71 8.88
C LEU A 210 -3.07 -4.47 8.00
N THR A 211 -4.23 -4.02 7.55
CA THR A 211 -4.39 -2.75 6.81
C THR A 211 -5.83 -2.26 6.90
N GLU A 212 -6.14 -1.20 6.17
CA GLU A 212 -7.50 -0.68 6.01
C GLU A 212 -7.76 -0.30 4.54
N ALA A 213 -9.03 -0.15 4.16
CA ALA A 213 -9.42 0.29 2.81
C ALA A 213 -10.72 1.12 2.83
N ASN A 214 -10.95 1.80 1.70
CA ASN A 214 -12.14 2.62 1.47
C ASN A 214 -12.19 3.91 2.30
N LEU A 215 -11.10 4.69 2.26
CA LEU A 215 -11.09 6.08 2.74
C LEU A 215 -11.66 7.00 1.66
N ASP A 216 -12.85 7.52 1.89
CA ASP A 216 -13.61 8.35 0.94
C ASP A 216 -13.61 9.86 1.27
N GLY A 217 -12.77 10.29 2.23
CA GLY A 217 -12.74 11.66 2.73
C GLY A 217 -13.73 11.95 3.87
N SER A 218 -14.62 11.01 4.22
CA SER A 218 -15.52 11.16 5.36
C SER A 218 -14.88 10.76 6.69
N PHE A 219 -13.83 9.93 6.62
CA PHE A 219 -13.13 9.38 7.79
C PHE A 219 -11.64 9.74 7.76
N HIS A 220 -10.96 9.67 8.90
CA HIS A 220 -9.51 9.78 9.04
C HIS A 220 -8.86 8.40 8.78
N ALA A 221 -7.59 8.38 8.42
CA ALA A 221 -6.83 7.14 8.37
C ALA A 221 -6.41 6.69 9.77
N SER A 222 -6.08 5.41 9.92
CA SER A 222 -5.67 4.81 11.18
C SER A 222 -4.24 4.28 11.10
N ARG A 223 -3.63 4.07 12.28
CA ARG A 223 -2.35 3.39 12.49
C ARG A 223 -2.47 2.47 13.70
N LEU A 224 -1.44 1.69 14.01
CA LEU A 224 -1.39 0.94 15.25
C LEU A 224 -0.72 1.78 16.34
N HIS A 225 -1.27 1.71 17.55
CA HIS A 225 -0.77 2.44 18.72
C HIS A 225 0.68 2.07 19.05
N THR A 226 1.44 3.00 19.61
CA THR A 226 2.85 2.79 19.97
C THR A 226 3.03 1.69 21.03
N ASP A 227 2.08 1.56 21.98
CA ASP A 227 2.08 0.50 22.99
C ASP A 227 1.22 -0.68 22.51
N SER A 228 1.86 -1.84 22.38
CA SER A 228 1.27 -3.12 22.01
C SER A 228 1.56 -4.21 23.06
N GLY A 229 1.67 -3.79 24.33
CA GLY A 229 1.98 -4.68 25.44
C GLY A 229 1.14 -5.97 25.45
N GLY A 230 1.79 -7.10 25.69
CA GLY A 230 1.15 -8.42 25.65
C GLY A 230 0.81 -8.93 24.26
N GLY A 231 1.26 -8.29 23.17
CA GLY A 231 0.95 -8.67 21.80
C GLY A 231 -0.42 -8.19 21.32
N VAL A 232 -1.01 -7.19 21.99
CA VAL A 232 -2.32 -6.62 21.65
C VAL A 232 -2.12 -5.28 20.94
N TYR A 233 -2.25 -5.29 19.63
CA TYR A 233 -2.17 -4.08 18.80
C TYR A 233 -3.53 -3.41 18.70
N ARG A 234 -3.62 -2.13 19.09
CA ARG A 234 -4.84 -1.33 19.03
C ARG A 234 -4.74 -0.30 17.92
N LEU A 235 -5.87 0.05 17.32
CA LEU A 235 -5.92 1.19 16.42
C LEU A 235 -5.69 2.49 17.18
N ASP A 236 -5.03 3.42 16.50
CA ASP A 236 -4.80 4.79 16.96
C ASP A 236 -5.22 5.78 15.87
N VAL A 237 -5.48 7.00 16.30
CA VAL A 237 -5.93 8.11 15.46
C VAL A 237 -4.75 9.01 15.08
N PRO A 238 -4.90 9.84 14.02
CA PRO A 238 -3.88 10.83 13.66
C PRO A 238 -3.59 11.82 14.78
N ALA A 239 -2.37 12.37 14.79
CA ALA A 239 -2.00 13.43 15.72
C ALA A 239 -2.61 14.79 15.30
N ALA A 240 -2.79 15.70 16.25
CA ALA A 240 -3.45 17.00 16.03
C ALA A 240 -2.91 17.81 14.82
N PRO A 241 -1.60 17.82 14.50
CA PRO A 241 -1.10 18.57 13.34
C PRO A 241 -1.37 17.94 11.97
N GLU A 242 -1.86 16.71 11.90
CA GLU A 242 -2.06 15.97 10.65
C GLU A 242 -3.35 16.39 9.90
N VAL A 243 -3.64 17.66 9.87
CA VAL A 243 -4.87 18.21 9.30
C VAL A 243 -4.58 19.21 8.18
N PHE A 244 -5.51 19.35 7.28
CA PHE A 244 -5.62 20.57 6.48
C PHE A 244 -5.83 21.76 7.41
N THR A 245 -5.19 22.89 7.12
CA THR A 245 -5.24 24.08 8.01
C THR A 245 -6.67 24.40 8.45
N ASN A 246 -6.90 24.42 9.75
CA ASN A 246 -8.22 24.62 10.40
C ASN A 246 -9.27 23.53 10.07
N GLY A 247 -8.85 22.39 9.55
CA GLY A 247 -9.75 21.28 9.22
C GLY A 247 -9.96 20.30 10.39
N ALA A 248 -10.97 19.44 10.25
CA ALA A 248 -11.27 18.41 11.24
C ALA A 248 -10.19 17.32 11.29
N LEU A 249 -9.79 16.92 12.50
CA LEU A 249 -8.86 15.82 12.72
C LEU A 249 -9.57 14.46 12.61
N LEU A 250 -10.68 14.30 13.33
CA LEU A 250 -11.43 13.06 13.45
C LEU A 250 -12.68 13.09 12.56
N ALA A 251 -13.24 11.92 12.30
CA ALA A 251 -14.39 11.76 11.44
C ALA A 251 -15.64 12.45 12.00
N GLU A 252 -16.32 13.21 11.16
CA GLU A 252 -17.62 13.82 11.39
C GLU A 252 -18.48 13.56 10.16
N SER A 253 -19.66 12.95 10.35
CA SER A 253 -20.60 12.66 9.28
C SER A 253 -21.88 13.47 9.46
N LYS A 254 -22.40 14.09 8.39
CA LYS A 254 -23.74 14.74 8.40
C LYS A 254 -24.88 13.73 8.53
N GLY A 255 -24.66 12.50 8.08
CA GLY A 255 -25.56 11.35 8.18
C GLY A 255 -24.98 10.25 9.06
N ASP A 256 -25.18 9.02 8.64
CA ASP A 256 -24.60 7.83 9.29
C ASP A 256 -23.08 7.91 9.27
N LEU A 257 -22.44 7.46 10.33
CA LEU A 257 -20.99 7.29 10.38
C LEU A 257 -20.65 5.85 9.99
N VAL A 258 -19.84 5.68 8.95
CA VAL A 258 -19.31 4.38 8.51
C VAL A 258 -17.79 4.47 8.52
N THR A 259 -17.14 3.50 9.18
CA THR A 259 -15.67 3.45 9.20
C THR A 259 -15.12 2.86 7.90
N PRO A 260 -13.85 3.11 7.56
CA PRO A 260 -13.13 2.27 6.60
C PRO A 260 -13.18 0.79 7.00
N TRP A 261 -12.94 -0.10 6.04
CA TRP A 261 -12.75 -1.51 6.34
C TRP A 261 -11.44 -1.74 7.10
N ARG A 262 -11.51 -2.45 8.21
CA ARG A 262 -10.34 -2.99 8.93
C ARG A 262 -10.06 -4.35 8.34
N ILE A 263 -8.84 -4.59 7.86
CA ILE A 263 -8.46 -5.78 7.07
C ILE A 263 -7.43 -6.60 7.82
N VAL A 264 -7.69 -7.89 7.91
CA VAL A 264 -6.78 -8.94 8.38
C VAL A 264 -6.60 -9.90 7.21
N ALA A 265 -5.69 -9.60 6.29
CA ALA A 265 -5.30 -10.55 5.25
C ALA A 265 -4.44 -11.65 5.88
N LEU A 266 -4.72 -12.93 5.59
CA LEU A 266 -4.03 -14.03 6.25
C LEU A 266 -3.89 -15.28 5.37
N GLY A 267 -2.80 -16.01 5.57
CA GLY A 267 -2.51 -17.24 4.85
C GLY A 267 -1.02 -17.54 4.77
N SER A 268 -0.59 -18.18 3.70
CA SER A 268 0.83 -18.30 3.33
C SER A 268 1.34 -16.98 2.77
N LEU A 269 2.67 -16.79 2.63
CA LEU A 269 3.22 -15.64 1.89
C LEU A 269 2.66 -15.56 0.48
N ARG A 270 2.49 -16.72 -0.20
CA ARG A 270 1.83 -16.77 -1.51
C ARG A 270 0.43 -16.16 -1.46
N THR A 271 -0.38 -16.58 -0.47
CA THR A 271 -1.74 -16.03 -0.28
C THR A 271 -1.71 -14.52 -0.17
N LEU A 272 -0.81 -13.96 0.65
CA LEU A 272 -0.72 -12.52 0.85
C LEU A 272 -0.25 -11.79 -0.42
N VAL A 273 0.84 -12.25 -1.04
CA VAL A 273 1.42 -11.59 -2.24
C VAL A 273 0.44 -11.63 -3.42
N GLU A 274 -0.34 -12.71 -3.55
CA GLU A 274 -1.32 -12.87 -4.64
C GLU A 274 -2.70 -12.27 -4.31
N SER A 275 -2.97 -11.85 -3.05
CA SER A 275 -4.22 -11.25 -2.59
C SER A 275 -4.46 -9.86 -3.19
N THR A 276 -5.71 -9.56 -3.48
CA THR A 276 -6.19 -8.23 -3.91
C THR A 276 -7.07 -7.56 -2.85
N LEU A 277 -7.11 -8.09 -1.63
CA LEU A 277 -8.05 -7.71 -0.58
C LEU A 277 -7.98 -6.21 -0.22
N GLY A 278 -6.81 -5.56 -0.36
CA GLY A 278 -6.67 -4.11 -0.16
C GLY A 278 -7.48 -3.27 -1.15
N THR A 279 -7.69 -3.75 -2.38
CA THR A 279 -8.50 -3.07 -3.40
C THR A 279 -9.91 -3.64 -3.51
N ASP A 280 -10.16 -4.90 -3.15
CA ASP A 280 -11.48 -5.55 -3.20
C ASP A 280 -12.53 -4.83 -2.36
N LEU A 281 -12.10 -4.20 -1.28
CA LEU A 281 -12.95 -3.50 -0.30
C LEU A 281 -13.06 -2.00 -0.55
N ALA A 282 -12.34 -1.46 -1.52
CA ALA A 282 -12.44 -0.06 -1.94
C ALA A 282 -13.73 0.17 -2.74
N ALA A 283 -14.19 1.42 -2.78
CA ALA A 283 -15.35 1.79 -3.58
C ALA A 283 -15.12 1.55 -5.08
N PRO A 284 -16.18 1.29 -5.86
CA PRO A 284 -16.08 1.26 -7.30
C PRO A 284 -15.46 2.51 -7.90
N ALA A 285 -14.88 2.36 -9.09
CA ALA A 285 -14.23 3.46 -9.81
C ALA A 285 -15.19 4.62 -10.10
N ILE A 286 -14.70 5.86 -9.90
CA ILE A 286 -15.36 7.06 -10.40
C ILE A 286 -15.36 7.07 -11.94
N ALA A 287 -16.18 7.92 -12.53
CA ALA A 287 -16.15 8.13 -13.98
C ALA A 287 -14.81 8.76 -14.39
N PHE A 288 -14.07 8.05 -15.22
CA PHE A 288 -12.82 8.52 -15.82
C PHE A 288 -12.67 7.88 -17.20
N ASP A 289 -12.15 8.64 -18.17
CA ASP A 289 -11.92 8.11 -19.51
C ASP A 289 -10.84 7.01 -19.48
N LYS A 290 -11.25 5.79 -19.76
CA LYS A 290 -10.34 4.62 -19.76
C LYS A 290 -9.15 4.78 -20.71
N ALA A 291 -9.31 5.53 -21.81
CA ALA A 291 -8.22 5.80 -22.75
C ALA A 291 -7.11 6.69 -22.16
N LYS A 292 -7.43 7.42 -21.09
CA LYS A 292 -6.48 8.26 -20.34
C LYS A 292 -5.79 7.51 -19.20
N VAL A 293 -6.26 6.33 -18.81
CA VAL A 293 -5.57 5.46 -17.84
C VAL A 293 -4.39 4.81 -18.56
N GLN A 294 -3.26 5.47 -18.53
CA GLN A 294 -2.06 5.06 -19.25
C GLN A 294 -0.89 4.83 -18.27
N PRO A 295 -0.79 3.61 -17.70
CA PRO A 295 0.40 3.23 -16.95
C PRO A 295 1.65 3.32 -17.82
N GLY A 296 2.81 3.59 -17.20
CA GLY A 296 4.01 3.78 -17.99
C GLY A 296 5.29 3.84 -17.18
N HIS A 297 6.37 4.13 -17.88
CA HIS A 297 7.69 4.37 -17.31
C HIS A 297 8.08 5.82 -17.54
N ALA A 298 8.76 6.43 -16.57
CA ALA A 298 9.17 7.82 -16.63
C ALA A 298 10.67 7.98 -16.39
N SER A 299 11.31 8.85 -17.15
CA SER A 299 12.62 9.38 -16.78
C SER A 299 12.46 10.47 -15.71
N TRP A 300 13.40 10.53 -14.76
CA TRP A 300 13.34 11.46 -13.65
C TRP A 300 14.73 12.01 -13.30
N SER A 301 14.96 13.29 -13.56
CA SER A 301 16.26 13.90 -13.40
C SER A 301 16.64 14.17 -11.94
N TRP A 302 15.66 14.47 -11.08
CA TRP A 302 15.92 14.96 -9.74
C TRP A 302 16.61 13.94 -8.83
N ALA A 303 16.34 12.64 -9.02
CA ALA A 303 16.93 11.58 -8.18
C ALA A 303 18.45 11.70 -8.03
N LEU A 304 19.17 11.92 -9.12
CA LEU A 304 20.64 12.01 -9.15
C LEU A 304 21.20 13.42 -9.40
N LEU A 305 20.44 14.30 -10.04
CA LEU A 305 20.88 15.67 -10.35
C LEU A 305 20.35 16.70 -9.35
N LYS A 306 19.40 16.31 -8.50
CA LYS A 306 18.76 17.19 -7.52
C LYS A 306 18.19 18.45 -8.18
N ASP A 307 18.19 19.56 -7.46
CA ASP A 307 17.65 20.84 -7.92
C ASP A 307 18.33 21.39 -9.18
N ASP A 308 19.57 20.99 -9.45
CA ASP A 308 20.30 21.35 -10.67
C ASP A 308 19.76 20.63 -11.93
N GLY A 309 18.91 19.62 -11.76
CA GLY A 309 18.23 18.93 -12.86
C GLY A 309 17.04 19.69 -13.44
N THR A 310 16.44 20.66 -12.72
CA THR A 310 15.19 21.32 -13.13
C THR A 310 15.43 22.54 -14.02
N TYR A 311 16.15 22.37 -15.15
CA TYR A 311 16.33 23.37 -16.20
C TYR A 311 15.93 22.80 -17.56
N ILE A 312 15.42 23.63 -18.46
CA ILE A 312 14.81 23.19 -19.72
C ILE A 312 15.74 22.32 -20.58
N ASP A 313 17.01 22.66 -20.66
CA ASP A 313 17.97 21.91 -21.48
C ASP A 313 18.25 20.52 -20.89
N THR A 314 18.32 20.41 -19.56
CA THR A 314 18.39 19.13 -18.87
C THR A 314 17.13 18.34 -19.10
N GLN A 315 15.95 18.95 -19.00
CA GLN A 315 14.68 18.25 -19.21
C GLN A 315 14.52 17.78 -20.65
N LYS A 316 14.95 18.54 -21.66
CA LYS A 316 14.99 18.09 -23.06
C LYS A 316 15.87 16.84 -23.22
N ARG A 317 17.02 16.77 -22.55
CA ARG A 317 17.89 15.56 -22.54
C ARG A 317 17.17 14.35 -21.91
N PHE A 318 16.41 14.54 -20.83
CA PHE A 318 15.64 13.47 -20.20
C PHE A 318 14.42 13.04 -21.05
N VAL A 319 13.81 13.95 -21.80
CA VAL A 319 12.82 13.62 -22.83
C VAL A 319 13.44 12.77 -23.95
N ASP A 320 14.63 13.16 -24.43
CA ASP A 320 15.36 12.39 -25.45
C ASP A 320 15.72 10.99 -24.94
N TYR A 321 16.17 10.91 -23.71
CA TYR A 321 16.48 9.64 -23.03
C TYR A 321 15.23 8.76 -22.88
N ALA A 322 14.10 9.33 -22.45
CA ALA A 322 12.84 8.59 -22.38
C ALA A 322 12.42 8.05 -23.75
N ALA A 323 12.56 8.86 -24.81
CA ALA A 323 12.27 8.47 -26.19
C ALA A 323 13.20 7.35 -26.69
N GLU A 324 14.52 7.44 -26.39
CA GLU A 324 15.49 6.39 -26.72
C GLU A 324 15.17 5.06 -26.02
N MET A 325 14.75 5.14 -24.74
CA MET A 325 14.38 3.97 -23.95
C MET A 325 12.95 3.48 -24.21
N GLY A 326 12.19 4.11 -25.11
CA GLY A 326 10.81 3.75 -25.39
C GLY A 326 9.89 3.90 -24.18
N TRP A 327 10.24 4.78 -23.21
CA TRP A 327 9.41 5.11 -22.06
C TRP A 327 8.32 6.09 -22.44
N ASP A 328 7.39 6.31 -21.53
CA ASP A 328 6.13 7.01 -21.82
C ASP A 328 6.15 8.46 -21.33
N TYR A 329 6.95 8.74 -20.30
CA TYR A 329 6.91 10.03 -19.59
C TYR A 329 8.29 10.56 -19.25
N THR A 330 8.32 11.87 -18.96
CA THR A 330 9.40 12.57 -18.23
C THR A 330 8.78 13.37 -17.11
N LEU A 331 9.28 13.21 -15.88
CA LEU A 331 8.88 14.00 -14.73
C LEU A 331 9.77 15.21 -14.58
N VAL A 332 9.18 16.41 -14.65
CA VAL A 332 9.81 17.69 -14.33
C VAL A 332 9.51 18.02 -12.87
N ASP A 333 10.53 17.97 -12.03
CA ASP A 333 10.41 18.05 -10.58
C ASP A 333 10.34 19.49 -10.04
N ALA A 334 10.48 19.66 -8.74
CA ALA A 334 10.31 20.90 -7.97
C ALA A 334 10.99 22.14 -8.60
N ASP A 335 10.41 23.31 -8.36
CA ASP A 335 10.89 24.62 -8.82
C ASP A 335 10.80 24.87 -10.34
N TRP A 336 10.12 24.02 -11.08
CA TRP A 336 9.97 24.19 -12.52
C TRP A 336 9.28 25.53 -12.89
N ASP A 337 8.36 26.01 -12.05
CA ASP A 337 7.66 27.30 -12.23
C ASP A 337 8.60 28.49 -12.17
N ARG A 338 9.67 28.41 -11.37
CA ARG A 338 10.69 29.47 -11.21
C ARG A 338 11.85 29.34 -12.18
N LYS A 339 12.30 28.07 -12.44
CA LYS A 339 13.51 27.81 -13.25
C LYS A 339 13.23 27.67 -14.74
N ILE A 340 12.04 27.18 -15.09
CA ILE A 340 11.59 27.02 -16.48
C ILE A 340 10.52 28.07 -16.81
N GLY A 341 9.51 28.21 -15.95
CA GLY A 341 8.35 29.05 -16.17
C GLY A 341 7.33 28.46 -17.15
N PHE A 342 6.10 28.98 -17.11
CA PHE A 342 4.97 28.37 -17.83
C PHE A 342 5.10 28.46 -19.37
N GLU A 343 5.70 29.52 -19.90
CA GLU A 343 5.89 29.66 -21.36
C GLU A 343 6.87 28.62 -21.89
N ARG A 344 8.04 28.52 -21.25
CA ARG A 344 9.03 27.52 -21.66
C ARG A 344 8.63 26.10 -21.29
N MET A 345 7.74 25.91 -20.31
CA MET A 345 7.14 24.61 -20.03
C MET A 345 6.25 24.15 -21.19
N ARG A 346 5.48 25.06 -21.82
CA ARG A 346 4.72 24.74 -23.04
C ARG A 346 5.67 24.34 -24.18
N GLU A 347 6.77 25.04 -24.37
CA GLU A 347 7.81 24.64 -25.35
C GLU A 347 8.33 23.22 -25.08
N LEU A 348 8.58 22.88 -23.79
CA LEU A 348 9.04 21.55 -23.40
C LEU A 348 7.98 20.48 -23.66
N VAL A 349 6.71 20.76 -23.36
CA VAL A 349 5.57 19.87 -23.63
C VAL A 349 5.44 19.60 -25.12
N ASP A 350 5.51 20.62 -25.96
CA ASP A 350 5.44 20.48 -27.43
C ASP A 350 6.64 19.67 -27.96
N TYR A 351 7.85 19.92 -27.42
CA TYR A 351 9.06 19.16 -27.73
C TYR A 351 8.92 17.67 -27.38
N ALA A 352 8.37 17.37 -26.21
CA ALA A 352 8.15 16.02 -25.74
C ALA A 352 7.06 15.31 -26.55
N ALA A 353 5.95 16.02 -26.86
CA ALA A 353 4.85 15.48 -27.65
C ALA A 353 5.30 15.09 -29.06
N ALA A 354 6.19 15.86 -29.70
CA ALA A 354 6.77 15.51 -31.00
C ALA A 354 7.55 14.17 -30.96
N LYS A 355 8.02 13.76 -29.78
CA LYS A 355 8.70 12.48 -29.52
C LYS A 355 7.79 11.42 -28.90
N LYS A 356 6.48 11.71 -28.74
CA LYS A 356 5.46 10.86 -28.10
C LYS A 356 5.72 10.65 -26.61
N ILE A 357 6.41 11.57 -25.94
CA ILE A 357 6.66 11.55 -24.48
C ILE A 357 5.68 12.48 -23.79
N GLY A 358 5.02 12.00 -22.73
CA GLY A 358 4.18 12.79 -21.85
C GLY A 358 5.00 13.53 -20.79
N ILE A 359 4.65 14.78 -20.49
CA ILE A 359 5.26 15.50 -19.38
C ILE A 359 4.39 15.36 -18.14
N LEU A 360 5.02 15.02 -17.01
CA LEU A 360 4.48 15.10 -15.66
C LEU A 360 5.15 16.28 -14.95
N VAL A 361 4.42 17.00 -14.10
CA VAL A 361 4.96 18.16 -13.37
C VAL A 361 4.71 18.04 -11.87
N TRP A 362 5.65 18.58 -11.09
CA TRP A 362 5.64 18.52 -9.64
C TRP A 362 4.87 19.70 -9.01
N TYR A 363 4.21 19.45 -7.88
CA TYR A 363 3.55 20.45 -7.03
C TYR A 363 3.79 20.15 -5.55
N ASN A 364 3.90 21.19 -4.74
CA ASN A 364 3.75 21.09 -3.30
C ASN A 364 2.26 21.12 -2.93
N SER A 365 1.79 20.12 -2.17
CA SER A 365 0.40 20.08 -1.69
C SER A 365 0.04 21.25 -0.78
N SER A 366 1.05 21.88 -0.16
CA SER A 366 0.96 22.71 1.02
C SER A 366 0.86 24.20 0.75
N GLY A 367 0.20 24.88 1.69
CA GLY A 367 0.44 26.30 2.01
C GLY A 367 1.29 26.47 3.28
N ALA A 368 0.87 25.90 4.41
CA ALA A 368 1.42 26.20 5.72
C ALA A 368 1.93 25.00 6.55
N TRP A 369 1.51 23.77 6.27
CA TRP A 369 1.83 22.59 7.10
C TRP A 369 3.23 22.01 6.91
N ASN A 370 3.98 22.44 5.89
CA ASN A 370 5.41 22.18 5.77
C ASN A 370 6.20 23.46 5.49
N LYS A 371 7.51 23.42 5.76
CA LYS A 371 8.43 24.54 5.60
C LYS A 371 9.34 24.39 4.38
N THR A 372 9.05 23.48 3.46
CA THR A 372 9.88 23.25 2.29
C THR A 372 9.96 24.51 1.42
N PRO A 373 11.11 24.80 0.80
CA PRO A 373 11.27 25.97 -0.07
C PRO A 373 10.72 25.74 -1.49
N TYR A 374 10.33 24.51 -1.83
CA TYR A 374 10.01 24.07 -3.18
C TYR A 374 8.66 24.56 -3.69
N THR A 375 8.62 24.95 -4.95
CA THR A 375 7.44 25.48 -5.66
C THR A 375 7.14 24.67 -6.94
N PRO A 376 5.89 24.75 -7.50
CA PRO A 376 4.72 25.54 -7.08
C PRO A 376 4.20 25.13 -5.70
N LYS A 377 3.93 26.10 -4.84
CA LYS A 377 3.44 25.91 -3.46
C LYS A 377 2.21 26.79 -3.23
N GLY A 378 1.20 26.24 -2.52
CA GLY A 378 -0.04 26.96 -2.23
C GLY A 378 -1.02 27.07 -3.42
N ALA A 379 -0.68 26.49 -4.57
CA ALA A 379 -1.50 26.57 -5.79
C ALA A 379 -2.76 25.69 -5.76
N LEU A 380 -2.81 24.65 -4.90
CA LEU A 380 -3.85 23.62 -4.91
C LEU A 380 -4.79 23.67 -3.70
N LEU A 381 -4.71 24.68 -2.84
CA LEU A 381 -5.37 24.72 -1.53
C LEU A 381 -6.89 24.81 -1.59
N THR A 382 -7.46 25.41 -2.62
CA THR A 382 -8.92 25.56 -2.75
C THR A 382 -9.44 24.88 -4.00
N PRO A 383 -10.72 24.41 -4.01
CA PRO A 383 -11.31 23.80 -5.20
C PRO A 383 -11.19 24.69 -6.45
N ALA A 384 -11.52 25.98 -6.32
CA ALA A 384 -11.42 26.93 -7.45
C ALA A 384 -9.97 27.12 -7.95
N ALA A 385 -8.98 27.06 -7.06
CA ALA A 385 -7.56 27.13 -7.46
C ALA A 385 -7.14 25.84 -8.19
N ARG A 386 -7.49 24.66 -7.66
CA ARG A 386 -7.20 23.37 -8.31
C ARG A 386 -7.82 23.27 -9.69
N VAL A 387 -9.11 23.59 -9.83
CA VAL A 387 -9.81 23.58 -11.14
C VAL A 387 -9.11 24.45 -12.17
N ARG A 388 -8.71 25.68 -11.79
CA ARG A 388 -7.95 26.58 -12.70
C ARG A 388 -6.57 26.04 -13.05
N GLU A 389 -5.85 25.55 -12.07
CA GLU A 389 -4.48 25.08 -12.27
C GLU A 389 -4.45 23.79 -13.11
N PHE A 390 -5.31 22.82 -12.80
CA PHE A 390 -5.42 21.58 -13.57
C PHE A 390 -5.93 21.82 -14.99
N ALA A 391 -6.89 22.74 -15.19
CA ALA A 391 -7.30 23.16 -16.53
C ALA A 391 -6.12 23.78 -17.32
N ARG A 392 -5.32 24.64 -16.69
CA ARG A 392 -4.11 25.24 -17.29
C ARG A 392 -3.11 24.17 -17.74
N LEU A 393 -2.85 23.17 -16.89
CA LEU A 393 -1.95 22.06 -17.21
C LEU A 393 -2.48 21.20 -18.36
N ARG A 394 -3.76 20.82 -18.33
CA ARG A 394 -4.43 20.12 -19.42
C ARG A 394 -4.31 20.88 -20.75
N ASP A 395 -4.62 22.18 -20.74
CA ASP A 395 -4.60 23.04 -21.95
C ASP A 395 -3.17 23.27 -22.48
N MET A 396 -2.18 23.05 -21.62
CA MET A 396 -0.77 23.01 -21.99
C MET A 396 -0.36 21.66 -22.60
N GLY A 397 -1.10 20.58 -22.35
CA GLY A 397 -0.81 19.22 -22.82
C GLY A 397 -0.08 18.34 -21.81
N VAL A 398 0.09 18.80 -20.57
CA VAL A 398 0.64 18.02 -19.45
C VAL A 398 -0.22 16.80 -19.21
N LYS A 399 0.39 15.64 -18.90
CA LYS A 399 -0.32 14.36 -18.73
C LYS A 399 -0.69 14.07 -17.29
N GLY A 400 0.06 14.59 -16.33
CA GLY A 400 -0.20 14.31 -14.92
C GLY A 400 0.62 15.17 -13.98
N VAL A 401 0.35 14.99 -12.70
CA VAL A 401 0.96 15.75 -11.61
C VAL A 401 1.54 14.82 -10.54
N LYS A 402 2.76 15.12 -10.08
CA LYS A 402 3.33 14.63 -8.81
C LYS A 402 3.03 15.68 -7.76
N ILE A 403 2.32 15.31 -6.68
CA ILE A 403 1.95 16.22 -5.59
C ILE A 403 2.57 15.73 -4.29
N ASP A 404 3.31 16.60 -3.61
CA ASP A 404 4.24 16.23 -2.56
C ASP A 404 3.99 16.96 -1.22
N PHE A 405 4.49 16.38 -0.10
CA PHE A 405 4.57 16.99 1.24
C PHE A 405 3.24 17.26 1.94
N PHE A 406 2.42 16.23 2.11
CA PHE A 406 1.15 16.31 2.82
C PHE A 406 1.31 16.32 4.34
N ALA A 407 0.27 16.79 5.06
CA ALA A 407 0.33 16.92 6.53
C ALA A 407 0.16 15.59 7.30
N GLY A 408 -0.39 14.55 6.68
CA GLY A 408 -0.64 13.26 7.32
C GLY A 408 -2.06 12.73 7.11
N ASP A 409 -2.70 12.21 8.18
CA ASP A 409 -3.81 11.25 8.10
C ASP A 409 -5.15 11.77 8.66
N GLY A 410 -5.21 13.00 9.12
CA GLY A 410 -6.45 13.59 9.68
C GLY A 410 -7.58 13.63 8.64
N LYS A 411 -8.83 13.59 9.11
CA LYS A 411 -10.02 13.55 8.26
C LYS A 411 -10.02 14.62 7.17
N SER A 412 -9.65 15.85 7.50
CA SER A 412 -9.60 16.96 6.52
C SER A 412 -8.47 16.80 5.51
N MET A 413 -7.37 16.16 5.88
CA MET A 413 -6.28 15.87 4.96
C MET A 413 -6.66 14.73 4.01
N ILE A 414 -7.30 13.66 4.51
CA ILE A 414 -7.82 12.58 3.67
C ILE A 414 -8.87 13.14 2.66
N ALA A 415 -9.75 14.03 3.11
CA ALA A 415 -10.68 14.71 2.20
C ALA A 415 -9.95 15.52 1.12
N TYR A 416 -8.86 16.18 1.47
CA TYR A 416 -8.04 16.94 0.53
C TYR A 416 -7.35 16.05 -0.52
N TYR A 417 -6.86 14.86 -0.16
CA TYR A 417 -6.37 13.87 -1.13
C TYR A 417 -7.47 13.45 -2.11
N VAL A 418 -8.65 13.12 -1.60
CA VAL A 418 -9.81 12.70 -2.40
C VAL A 418 -10.26 13.81 -3.34
N ASP A 419 -10.35 15.04 -2.86
CA ASP A 419 -10.67 16.22 -3.67
C ASP A 419 -9.67 16.43 -4.82
N MET A 420 -8.36 16.28 -4.55
CA MET A 420 -7.33 16.40 -5.58
C MET A 420 -7.46 15.32 -6.65
N LEU A 421 -7.74 14.07 -6.25
CA LEU A 421 -7.94 12.97 -7.18
C LEU A 421 -9.14 13.21 -8.07
N GLN A 422 -10.25 13.70 -7.51
CA GLN A 422 -11.46 14.03 -8.27
C GLN A 422 -11.22 15.21 -9.23
N ASP A 423 -10.68 16.34 -8.73
CA ASP A 423 -10.44 17.53 -9.54
C ASP A 423 -9.44 17.26 -10.68
N ALA A 424 -8.42 16.43 -10.42
CA ALA A 424 -7.47 15.99 -11.45
C ALA A 424 -8.13 15.04 -12.46
N ALA A 425 -9.00 14.13 -12.01
CA ALA A 425 -9.78 13.26 -12.90
C ALA A 425 -10.70 14.08 -13.83
N ASP A 426 -11.40 15.07 -13.30
CA ASP A 426 -12.26 15.97 -14.09
C ASP A 426 -11.47 16.74 -15.15
N ALA A 427 -10.20 17.07 -14.85
CA ALA A 427 -9.28 17.67 -15.81
C ALA A 427 -8.65 16.64 -16.77
N GLY A 428 -8.79 15.34 -16.51
CA GLY A 428 -8.18 14.27 -17.30
C GLY A 428 -6.68 14.10 -17.06
N LEU A 429 -6.19 14.45 -15.85
CA LEU A 429 -4.80 14.35 -15.43
C LEU A 429 -4.55 13.09 -14.59
N LEU A 430 -3.40 12.45 -14.80
CA LEU A 430 -2.88 11.40 -13.96
C LEU A 430 -2.26 11.99 -12.68
N VAL A 431 -2.26 11.21 -11.59
CA VAL A 431 -1.76 11.67 -10.29
C VAL A 431 -0.75 10.69 -9.73
N ASN A 432 0.31 11.24 -9.16
CA ASN A 432 1.27 10.59 -8.29
C ASN A 432 1.39 11.39 -6.99
N PHE A 433 1.29 10.74 -5.82
CA PHE A 433 1.49 11.37 -4.53
C PHE A 433 2.85 10.98 -3.93
N HIS A 434 3.58 11.97 -3.41
CA HIS A 434 4.81 11.83 -2.64
C HIS A 434 4.67 12.49 -1.27
N GLY A 435 5.59 12.21 -0.33
CA GLY A 435 5.47 12.72 1.04
C GLY A 435 4.05 12.50 1.59
N ALA A 436 3.50 11.32 1.43
CA ALA A 436 2.06 11.09 1.40
C ALA A 436 1.63 9.94 2.32
N THR A 437 0.32 9.85 2.55
CA THR A 437 -0.32 8.70 3.22
C THR A 437 -0.39 7.47 2.30
N MET A 438 -0.71 6.30 2.88
CA MET A 438 -0.97 5.06 2.14
C MET A 438 -2.24 5.16 1.28
N PRO A 439 -2.26 4.55 0.07
CA PRO A 439 -3.41 4.64 -0.85
C PRO A 439 -4.68 3.95 -0.34
N ARG A 440 -4.57 2.87 0.40
CA ARG A 440 -5.70 2.13 0.98
C ARG A 440 -6.81 1.79 -0.02
N GLY A 441 -6.41 1.32 -1.23
CA GLY A 441 -7.30 0.93 -2.30
C GLY A 441 -7.77 2.07 -3.21
N TRP A 442 -7.27 3.29 -3.07
CA TRP A 442 -7.64 4.44 -3.93
C TRP A 442 -7.38 4.18 -5.41
N SER A 443 -6.40 3.36 -5.77
CA SER A 443 -6.14 3.00 -7.17
C SER A 443 -7.34 2.34 -7.87
N ARG A 444 -8.26 1.69 -7.10
CA ARG A 444 -9.52 1.19 -7.63
C ARG A 444 -10.56 2.30 -7.79
N THR A 445 -10.70 3.15 -6.78
CA THR A 445 -11.73 4.21 -6.77
C THR A 445 -11.39 5.33 -7.73
N PHE A 446 -10.11 5.66 -7.86
CA PHE A 446 -9.59 6.75 -8.70
C PHE A 446 -8.65 6.20 -9.79
N PRO A 447 -9.18 5.87 -10.99
CA PRO A 447 -8.37 5.28 -12.06
C PRO A 447 -7.23 6.18 -12.56
N ASN A 448 -7.27 7.47 -12.27
CA ASN A 448 -6.21 8.44 -12.56
C ASN A 448 -5.07 8.43 -11.53
N LEU A 449 -5.21 7.74 -10.37
CA LEU A 449 -4.11 7.55 -9.43
C LEU A 449 -3.19 6.44 -9.93
N MET A 450 -2.02 6.83 -10.41
CA MET A 450 -1.05 5.90 -10.97
C MET A 450 -0.18 5.24 -9.90
N THR A 451 0.30 6.03 -8.95
CA THR A 451 1.20 5.54 -7.91
C THR A 451 1.24 6.48 -6.71
N VAL A 452 1.75 5.99 -5.60
CA VAL A 452 1.98 6.77 -4.37
C VAL A 452 3.32 6.34 -3.79
N GLU A 453 4.13 7.27 -3.33
CA GLU A 453 5.37 6.95 -2.63
C GLU A 453 5.08 6.25 -1.29
N ALA A 454 4.82 6.97 -0.23
CA ALA A 454 4.58 6.46 1.12
C ALA A 454 5.54 5.30 1.49
N VAL A 455 6.82 5.47 1.19
CA VAL A 455 7.91 4.50 1.38
C VAL A 455 9.25 5.22 1.47
N LYS A 456 10.18 4.72 2.25
CA LYS A 456 11.57 5.14 2.14
C LYS A 456 12.15 4.54 0.86
N GLY A 457 11.98 5.27 -0.25
CA GLY A 457 12.30 4.83 -1.60
C GLY A 457 13.80 4.94 -1.94
N PHE A 458 14.14 4.64 -3.20
CA PHE A 458 15.53 4.70 -3.67
C PHE A 458 16.12 6.11 -3.52
N GLU A 459 15.35 7.19 -3.65
CA GLU A 459 15.87 8.55 -3.54
C GLU A 459 16.61 8.81 -2.21
N PHE A 460 16.18 8.16 -1.11
CA PHE A 460 16.85 8.27 0.19
C PHE A 460 18.28 7.72 0.17
N THR A 461 18.56 6.74 -0.66
CA THR A 461 19.91 6.19 -0.82
C THR A 461 20.89 7.17 -1.45
N THR A 462 20.39 8.28 -1.99
CA THR A 462 21.20 9.33 -2.64
C THR A 462 21.56 10.48 -1.69
N PHE A 463 21.03 10.47 -0.45
CA PHE A 463 21.30 11.51 0.54
C PHE A 463 22.45 11.14 1.47
N ASP A 464 22.50 9.89 1.96
CA ASP A 464 23.59 9.43 2.79
C ASP A 464 23.90 7.93 2.61
N GLN A 465 25.11 7.53 3.02
CA GLN A 465 25.59 6.15 2.89
C GLN A 465 24.83 5.19 3.82
N LYS A 466 24.35 5.65 4.98
CA LYS A 466 23.63 4.81 5.95
C LYS A 466 22.30 4.30 5.36
N ASP A 467 21.57 5.17 4.64
CA ASP A 467 20.34 4.76 3.96
C ASP A 467 20.64 3.80 2.81
N GLN A 468 21.73 4.02 2.05
CA GLN A 468 22.16 3.09 1.01
C GLN A 468 22.55 1.71 1.59
N ASP A 469 23.27 1.67 2.72
CA ASP A 469 23.67 0.42 3.38
C ASP A 469 22.48 -0.36 3.94
N ALA A 470 21.43 0.34 4.38
CA ALA A 470 20.20 -0.26 4.93
C ALA A 470 19.19 -0.69 3.85
N MET A 471 19.39 -0.24 2.59
CA MET A 471 18.40 -0.41 1.53
C MET A 471 18.15 -1.86 1.10
N PRO A 472 19.12 -2.76 0.89
CA PRO A 472 18.82 -4.09 0.38
C PRO A 472 17.81 -4.87 1.22
N PRO A 473 17.97 -5.00 2.56
CA PRO A 473 16.95 -5.65 3.37
C PRO A 473 15.64 -4.87 3.49
N HIS A 474 15.66 -3.54 3.34
CA HIS A 474 14.42 -2.75 3.28
C HIS A 474 13.67 -3.03 1.97
N ALA A 475 14.33 -2.99 0.82
CA ALA A 475 13.74 -3.33 -0.47
C ALA A 475 13.11 -4.73 -0.44
N ALA A 476 13.78 -5.70 0.20
CA ALA A 476 13.26 -7.07 0.34
C ALA A 476 12.06 -7.21 1.31
N MET A 477 11.71 -6.16 2.05
CA MET A 477 10.46 -6.09 2.82
C MET A 477 9.26 -5.69 1.96
N LEU A 478 9.46 -4.83 0.97
CA LEU A 478 8.40 -4.07 0.32
C LEU A 478 7.36 -4.94 -0.41
N PRO A 479 7.72 -6.03 -1.12
CA PRO A 479 6.73 -6.93 -1.74
C PRO A 479 5.76 -7.58 -0.73
N PHE A 480 6.13 -7.65 0.54
CA PHE A 480 5.36 -8.27 1.63
C PHE A 480 4.68 -7.25 2.55
N SER A 481 4.89 -5.97 2.31
CA SER A 481 4.40 -4.87 3.16
C SER A 481 3.87 -3.71 2.31
N ARG A 482 4.61 -2.62 2.14
CA ARG A 482 4.16 -1.42 1.44
C ARG A 482 3.58 -1.68 0.05
N ASN A 483 4.20 -2.56 -0.72
CA ASN A 483 3.78 -2.90 -2.08
C ASN A 483 2.89 -4.15 -2.16
N LEU A 484 2.35 -4.59 -1.00
CA LEU A 484 1.53 -5.80 -0.92
C LEU A 484 0.18 -5.63 -1.63
N PHE A 485 -0.49 -4.48 -1.50
CA PHE A 485 -1.82 -4.25 -2.04
C PHE A 485 -1.89 -3.14 -3.08
N ASP A 486 -1.13 -2.08 -2.87
CA ASP A 486 -1.24 -0.83 -3.63
C ASP A 486 0.03 -0.52 -4.43
N PRO A 487 -0.07 0.19 -5.58
CA PRO A 487 1.07 0.69 -6.33
C PRO A 487 1.98 1.56 -5.45
N MET A 488 3.30 1.48 -5.72
CA MET A 488 4.33 2.15 -4.96
C MET A 488 5.34 2.83 -5.89
N ASP A 489 5.58 4.11 -5.67
CA ASP A 489 6.64 4.85 -6.35
C ASP A 489 7.95 4.76 -5.56
N TYR A 490 8.65 3.66 -5.74
CA TYR A 490 9.95 3.41 -5.10
C TYR A 490 11.08 4.16 -5.76
N THR A 491 10.89 4.63 -6.99
CA THR A 491 11.89 5.29 -7.84
C THR A 491 13.15 4.45 -8.09
N PRO A 492 13.02 3.20 -8.58
CA PRO A 492 14.12 2.23 -8.68
C PRO A 492 15.09 2.56 -9.81
N LEU A 493 16.14 1.71 -9.91
CA LEU A 493 16.98 1.54 -11.07
C LEU A 493 18.09 2.59 -11.20
N VAL A 494 19.25 2.28 -10.61
CA VAL A 494 20.50 2.99 -10.88
C VAL A 494 21.62 1.99 -11.13
N PHE A 495 22.20 1.99 -12.33
CA PHE A 495 23.33 1.14 -12.70
C PHE A 495 24.67 1.87 -12.60
N GLY A 496 24.64 3.20 -12.78
CA GLY A 496 25.78 4.09 -12.70
C GLY A 496 26.22 4.44 -11.27
N ASP A 497 26.97 5.52 -11.15
CA ASP A 497 27.42 6.04 -9.88
C ASP A 497 26.37 6.98 -9.27
N ILE A 498 26.16 6.84 -7.97
CA ILE A 498 25.41 7.78 -7.15
C ILE A 498 26.41 8.82 -6.63
N PRO A 499 26.21 10.13 -6.84
CA PRO A 499 27.14 11.13 -6.39
C PRO A 499 27.43 11.06 -4.89
N LYS A 500 28.71 10.91 -4.52
CA LYS A 500 29.21 10.81 -3.13
C LYS A 500 28.75 9.58 -2.33
N ILE A 501 28.00 8.66 -2.91
CA ILE A 501 27.47 7.45 -2.26
C ILE A 501 28.02 6.21 -2.98
N LYS A 502 28.52 5.25 -2.22
CA LYS A 502 28.91 3.94 -2.74
C LYS A 502 27.69 3.03 -2.78
N ARG A 503 27.18 2.74 -3.96
CA ARG A 503 26.09 1.77 -4.13
C ARG A 503 26.53 0.38 -3.66
N VAL A 504 25.71 -0.27 -2.83
CA VAL A 504 26.01 -1.58 -2.24
C VAL A 504 25.36 -2.76 -2.96
N THR A 505 24.37 -2.48 -3.81
CA THR A 505 23.67 -3.48 -4.63
C THR A 505 24.42 -3.78 -5.92
N ARG A 506 24.22 -4.96 -6.48
CA ARG A 506 24.65 -5.33 -7.83
C ARG A 506 23.60 -4.87 -8.85
N ASN A 507 23.98 -4.87 -10.12
CA ASN A 507 23.10 -4.45 -11.20
C ASN A 507 21.88 -5.36 -11.40
N GLY A 508 22.01 -6.66 -11.13
CA GLY A 508 20.88 -7.59 -11.16
C GLY A 508 19.82 -7.27 -10.08
N PHE A 509 20.23 -6.77 -8.91
CA PHE A 509 19.31 -6.32 -7.85
C PHE A 509 18.46 -5.15 -8.36
N GLU A 510 19.10 -4.10 -8.85
CA GLU A 510 18.45 -2.89 -9.38
C GLU A 510 17.51 -3.24 -10.57
N LEU A 511 17.94 -4.13 -11.46
CA LEU A 511 17.11 -4.59 -12.57
C LEU A 511 15.86 -5.34 -12.10
N ALA A 512 16.01 -6.19 -11.07
CA ALA A 512 14.89 -6.97 -10.53
C ALA A 512 13.80 -6.07 -9.92
N GLU A 513 14.16 -4.93 -9.32
CA GLU A 513 13.21 -3.97 -8.73
C GLU A 513 12.20 -3.46 -9.77
N ALA A 514 12.60 -3.26 -11.02
CA ALA A 514 11.73 -2.80 -12.11
C ALA A 514 10.57 -3.78 -12.40
N VAL A 515 10.70 -5.05 -12.04
CA VAL A 515 9.66 -6.08 -12.18
C VAL A 515 8.99 -6.40 -10.85
N LEU A 516 9.76 -6.46 -9.76
CA LEU A 516 9.26 -6.84 -8.44
C LEU A 516 8.32 -5.77 -7.86
N PHE A 517 8.61 -4.49 -8.07
CA PHE A 517 7.80 -3.41 -7.52
C PHE A 517 6.66 -3.04 -8.46
N LEU A 518 5.45 -3.07 -7.90
CA LEU A 518 4.23 -2.67 -8.60
C LEU A 518 4.09 -1.15 -8.54
N SER A 519 4.01 -0.53 -9.72
CA SER A 519 3.69 0.89 -9.88
C SER A 519 2.86 1.11 -11.15
N GLY A 520 1.95 2.07 -11.15
CA GLY A 520 1.22 2.45 -12.36
C GLY A 520 2.07 3.37 -13.26
N ILE A 521 2.82 4.31 -12.68
CA ILE A 521 3.92 4.99 -13.34
C ILE A 521 5.17 4.74 -12.51
N GLN A 522 6.18 4.14 -13.11
CA GLN A 522 7.44 3.85 -12.46
C GLN A 522 8.48 4.89 -12.88
N HIS A 523 8.92 5.73 -11.95
CA HIS A 523 9.95 6.74 -12.20
C HIS A 523 11.32 6.11 -12.02
N PHE A 524 12.09 6.00 -13.10
CA PHE A 524 13.44 5.47 -13.06
C PHE A 524 14.45 6.56 -12.71
N ALA A 525 15.28 6.25 -11.71
CA ALA A 525 16.24 7.20 -11.15
C ALA A 525 17.52 7.32 -11.99
N GLU A 526 17.81 6.36 -12.89
CA GLU A 526 19.01 6.35 -13.71
C GLU A 526 19.04 7.52 -14.70
N ARG A 527 20.20 8.10 -14.87
CA ARG A 527 20.47 9.17 -15.83
C ARG A 527 21.03 8.62 -17.16
N PRO A 528 20.95 9.42 -18.25
CA PRO A 528 21.45 8.99 -19.58
C PRO A 528 22.88 8.44 -19.57
N GLU A 529 23.79 9.07 -18.78
CA GLU A 529 25.19 8.69 -18.70
C GLU A 529 25.39 7.30 -18.07
N GLY A 530 24.65 6.98 -17.02
CA GLY A 530 24.70 5.65 -16.38
C GLY A 530 24.15 4.57 -17.31
N MET A 531 23.01 4.86 -17.97
CA MET A 531 22.40 3.97 -18.93
C MET A 531 23.27 3.73 -20.17
N ALA A 532 24.09 4.70 -20.59
CA ALA A 532 24.98 4.54 -21.73
C ALA A 532 25.96 3.35 -21.58
N GLY A 533 26.42 3.09 -20.35
CA GLY A 533 27.30 1.97 -20.01
C GLY A 533 26.62 0.61 -19.89
N VAL A 534 25.28 0.54 -19.97
CA VAL A 534 24.51 -0.71 -19.80
C VAL A 534 24.49 -1.49 -21.11
N PRO A 535 24.67 -2.84 -21.10
CA PRO A 535 24.59 -3.67 -22.31
C PRO A 535 23.25 -3.53 -23.03
N ASP A 536 23.28 -3.61 -24.37
CA ASP A 536 22.06 -3.42 -25.19
C ASP A 536 20.95 -4.43 -24.88
N TYR A 537 21.30 -5.67 -24.54
CA TYR A 537 20.30 -6.67 -24.17
C TYR A 537 19.53 -6.31 -22.87
N VAL A 538 20.15 -5.57 -21.93
CA VAL A 538 19.48 -5.05 -20.73
C VAL A 538 18.63 -3.85 -21.10
N LYS A 539 19.14 -2.91 -21.92
CA LYS A 539 18.33 -1.78 -22.44
C LYS A 539 17.10 -2.28 -23.18
N ASN A 540 17.23 -3.31 -24.00
CA ASN A 540 16.11 -3.92 -24.73
C ASN A 540 15.09 -4.55 -23.75
N LEU A 541 15.55 -5.23 -22.69
CA LEU A 541 14.65 -5.74 -21.65
C LEU A 541 13.86 -4.60 -21.00
N LEU A 542 14.52 -3.48 -20.66
CA LEU A 542 13.87 -2.30 -20.07
C LEU A 542 12.89 -1.59 -21.03
N ARG A 543 13.19 -1.55 -22.34
CA ARG A 543 12.28 -1.03 -23.38
C ARG A 543 11.02 -1.90 -23.50
N ASP A 544 11.19 -3.21 -23.40
CA ASP A 544 10.13 -4.21 -23.56
C ASP A 544 9.33 -4.46 -22.26
N LEU A 545 9.69 -3.82 -21.14
CA LEU A 545 8.95 -3.99 -19.89
C LEU A 545 7.47 -3.58 -20.05
N PRO A 546 6.54 -4.44 -19.60
CA PRO A 546 5.12 -4.11 -19.63
C PRO A 546 4.78 -2.90 -18.77
N ARG A 547 3.80 -2.09 -19.22
CA ARG A 547 3.25 -0.94 -18.48
C ARG A 547 2.19 -1.35 -17.47
N SER A 548 1.71 -2.59 -17.56
CA SER A 548 0.72 -3.15 -16.63
C SER A 548 0.81 -4.67 -16.60
N TRP A 549 0.27 -5.26 -15.55
CA TRP A 549 0.35 -6.68 -15.29
C TRP A 549 -1.04 -7.33 -15.30
N ASP A 550 -1.14 -8.53 -15.88
CA ASP A 550 -2.40 -9.27 -15.97
C ASP A 550 -2.56 -10.25 -14.79
N ASP A 551 -1.46 -10.83 -14.28
CA ASP A 551 -1.46 -11.76 -13.15
C ASP A 551 -0.12 -11.75 -12.41
N VAL A 552 -0.12 -12.29 -11.20
CA VAL A 552 1.04 -12.43 -10.33
C VAL A 552 1.08 -13.83 -9.72
N ARG A 553 2.31 -14.38 -9.60
CA ARG A 553 2.59 -15.63 -8.87
C ARG A 553 3.76 -15.40 -7.93
N PHE A 554 3.56 -15.72 -6.67
CA PHE A 554 4.65 -15.80 -5.71
C PHE A 554 5.40 -17.12 -5.90
N ILE A 555 6.71 -17.05 -6.09
CA ILE A 555 7.58 -18.22 -6.30
C ILE A 555 8.29 -18.57 -5.00
N ASP A 556 9.09 -17.65 -4.46
CA ASP A 556 9.84 -17.81 -3.21
C ASP A 556 10.09 -16.46 -2.55
N GLY A 557 10.39 -16.46 -1.26
CA GLY A 557 10.75 -15.25 -0.54
C GLY A 557 10.63 -15.34 0.97
N TYR A 558 11.34 -14.43 1.62
CA TYR A 558 11.23 -14.18 3.05
C TYR A 558 11.40 -12.68 3.33
N PRO A 559 10.47 -12.05 4.05
CA PRO A 559 10.46 -10.60 4.29
C PRO A 559 11.79 -10.09 4.85
N GLY A 560 12.41 -9.15 4.14
CA GLY A 560 13.69 -8.55 4.50
C GLY A 560 14.94 -9.34 4.10
N ARG A 561 14.80 -10.46 3.39
CA ARG A 561 15.93 -11.30 2.93
C ARG A 561 15.98 -11.49 1.42
N HIS A 562 14.87 -11.90 0.82
CA HIS A 562 14.78 -12.12 -0.63
C HIS A 562 13.33 -12.16 -1.07
N ALA A 563 13.09 -11.93 -2.35
CA ALA A 563 11.79 -12.13 -3.00
C ALA A 563 11.98 -12.64 -4.42
N VAL A 564 11.13 -13.57 -4.84
CA VAL A 564 11.03 -14.04 -6.23
C VAL A 564 9.55 -14.06 -6.61
N ILE A 565 9.19 -13.24 -7.59
CA ILE A 565 7.81 -13.08 -8.06
C ILE A 565 7.79 -13.21 -9.58
N ALA A 566 6.78 -13.90 -10.09
CA ALA A 566 6.46 -13.95 -11.51
C ALA A 566 5.27 -13.03 -11.82
N ARG A 567 5.36 -12.22 -12.86
CA ARG A 567 4.30 -11.34 -13.34
C ARG A 567 3.97 -11.64 -14.79
N LYS A 568 2.69 -11.66 -15.12
CA LYS A 568 2.19 -11.92 -16.48
C LYS A 568 1.81 -10.63 -17.17
N SER A 569 2.14 -10.52 -18.46
CA SER A 569 1.59 -9.50 -19.35
C SER A 569 1.42 -10.09 -20.75
N GLY A 570 0.18 -10.11 -21.26
CA GLY A 570 -0.16 -10.85 -22.47
C GLY A 570 0.21 -12.33 -22.34
N ASP A 571 0.96 -12.83 -23.30
CA ASP A 571 1.45 -14.22 -23.28
C ASP A 571 2.79 -14.40 -22.54
N SER A 572 3.44 -13.31 -22.15
CA SER A 572 4.76 -13.34 -21.54
C SER A 572 4.71 -13.40 -20.03
N TRP A 573 5.68 -14.09 -19.43
CA TRP A 573 5.93 -14.09 -17.99
C TRP A 573 7.32 -13.51 -17.69
N TYR A 574 7.38 -12.63 -16.71
CA TYR A 574 8.57 -12.01 -16.17
C TYR A 574 8.78 -12.53 -14.76
N VAL A 575 9.81 -13.35 -14.58
CA VAL A 575 10.20 -13.88 -13.25
C VAL A 575 11.39 -13.09 -12.78
N ALA A 576 11.22 -12.35 -11.71
CA ALA A 576 12.29 -11.54 -11.12
C ALA A 576 12.53 -11.92 -9.67
N GLY A 577 13.80 -11.83 -9.27
CA GLY A 577 14.18 -12.06 -7.89
C GLY A 577 15.45 -11.33 -7.50
N PHE A 578 15.55 -10.99 -6.22
CA PHE A 578 16.75 -10.41 -5.63
C PHE A 578 17.09 -11.05 -4.27
N ASN A 579 18.33 -10.95 -3.90
CA ASN A 579 18.91 -11.40 -2.64
C ASN A 579 19.48 -10.20 -1.86
N ALA A 580 18.95 -9.92 -0.70
CA ALA A 580 19.41 -8.81 0.15
C ALA A 580 20.56 -9.20 1.09
N ASP A 581 20.85 -10.49 1.22
CA ASP A 581 21.92 -11.00 2.10
C ASP A 581 23.32 -10.76 1.49
N ASN A 582 24.34 -10.81 2.35
CA ASN A 582 25.76 -10.69 1.95
C ASN A 582 26.37 -12.01 1.46
N GLU A 583 25.59 -13.07 1.38
CA GLU A 583 25.98 -14.39 0.92
C GLU A 583 25.19 -14.75 -0.33
N GLU A 584 25.75 -15.60 -1.18
CA GLU A 584 25.06 -16.15 -2.32
C GLU A 584 23.87 -17.01 -1.86
N ARG A 585 22.77 -16.90 -2.58
CA ARG A 585 21.55 -17.66 -2.32
C ARG A 585 21.17 -18.47 -3.53
N SER A 586 21.00 -19.78 -3.37
CA SER A 586 20.30 -20.61 -4.36
C SER A 586 18.79 -20.56 -4.08
N VAL A 587 18.01 -20.32 -5.11
CA VAL A 587 16.53 -20.37 -5.06
C VAL A 587 16.02 -21.43 -6.02
N ASP A 588 15.13 -22.29 -5.53
CA ASP A 588 14.47 -23.31 -6.33
C ASP A 588 13.18 -22.72 -6.92
N LEU A 589 13.14 -22.61 -8.23
CA LEU A 589 12.00 -22.08 -8.96
C LEU A 589 11.09 -23.21 -9.44
N ASP A 590 9.86 -23.25 -8.96
CA ASP A 590 8.80 -24.07 -9.54
C ASP A 590 7.99 -23.23 -10.54
N LEU A 591 8.39 -23.31 -11.81
CA LEU A 591 7.77 -22.64 -12.95
C LEU A 591 6.91 -23.62 -13.78
N SER A 592 6.38 -24.68 -13.16
CA SER A 592 5.53 -25.68 -13.82
C SER A 592 4.27 -25.10 -14.45
N PHE A 593 3.77 -23.95 -13.95
CA PHE A 593 2.62 -23.24 -14.52
C PHE A 593 2.88 -22.66 -15.93
N ILE A 594 4.14 -22.61 -16.37
CA ILE A 594 4.58 -22.21 -17.72
C ILE A 594 5.53 -23.25 -18.33
N GLU A 595 5.39 -24.52 -17.92
CA GLU A 595 6.22 -25.62 -18.40
C GLU A 595 6.25 -25.70 -19.93
N GLY A 596 7.41 -26.07 -20.47
CA GLY A 596 7.63 -26.14 -21.91
C GLY A 596 8.07 -24.83 -22.56
N ARG A 597 7.95 -23.69 -21.91
CA ARG A 597 8.44 -22.41 -22.43
C ARG A 597 9.95 -22.28 -22.27
N SER A 598 10.57 -21.63 -23.27
CA SER A 598 11.96 -21.18 -23.20
C SER A 598 11.99 -19.69 -22.88
N GLY A 599 13.02 -19.27 -22.19
CA GLY A 599 13.19 -17.87 -21.79
C GLY A 599 14.65 -17.43 -21.81
N ILE A 600 14.86 -16.19 -21.47
CA ILE A 600 16.17 -15.57 -21.30
C ILE A 600 16.31 -15.06 -19.88
N LEU A 601 17.34 -15.53 -19.20
CA LEU A 601 17.75 -15.08 -17.88
C LEU A 601 18.78 -13.96 -18.02
N THR A 602 18.52 -12.81 -17.41
CA THR A 602 19.48 -11.71 -17.23
C THR A 602 19.78 -11.58 -15.74
N THR A 603 21.05 -11.67 -15.34
CA THR A 603 21.49 -11.66 -13.94
C THR A 603 22.85 -10.98 -13.81
N ASP A 604 23.43 -10.99 -12.61
CA ASP A 604 24.74 -10.43 -12.33
C ASP A 604 25.86 -11.25 -12.97
N GLY A 605 26.77 -10.59 -13.68
CA GLY A 605 28.01 -11.16 -14.22
C GLY A 605 29.13 -11.23 -13.17
N ASP A 606 30.36 -11.53 -13.60
CA ASP A 606 31.51 -11.74 -12.69
C ASP A 606 32.05 -10.43 -12.09
N GLY A 607 31.89 -9.29 -12.75
CA GLY A 607 32.22 -7.98 -12.20
C GLY A 607 31.19 -7.47 -11.20
N GLU A 608 31.57 -6.52 -10.37
CA GLU A 608 30.69 -5.91 -9.34
C GLU A 608 29.41 -5.31 -9.96
N ARG A 609 29.53 -4.73 -11.18
CA ARG A 609 28.42 -4.10 -11.94
C ARG A 609 28.20 -4.75 -13.31
N ALA A 610 28.69 -5.98 -13.48
CA ALA A 610 28.53 -6.68 -14.75
C ALA A 610 27.18 -7.39 -14.80
N PHE A 611 26.62 -7.44 -16.00
CA PHE A 611 25.50 -8.30 -16.32
C PHE A 611 25.95 -9.57 -17.04
N SER A 612 25.17 -10.63 -16.94
CA SER A 612 25.26 -11.81 -17.80
C SER A 612 23.88 -12.20 -18.32
N GLN A 613 23.85 -12.90 -19.45
CA GLN A 613 22.64 -13.39 -20.07
C GLN A 613 22.79 -14.83 -20.50
N ALA A 614 21.79 -15.66 -20.24
CA ALA A 614 21.78 -17.08 -20.61
C ALA A 614 20.37 -17.55 -20.96
N PRO A 615 20.20 -18.58 -21.80
CA PRO A 615 18.92 -19.23 -22.00
C PRO A 615 18.49 -19.96 -20.71
N ILE A 616 17.19 -20.00 -20.46
CA ILE A 616 16.57 -20.72 -19.37
C ILE A 616 15.32 -21.44 -19.85
N LYS A 617 15.01 -22.60 -19.27
CA LYS A 617 13.76 -23.33 -19.53
C LYS A 617 12.86 -23.25 -18.30
N ALA A 618 11.57 -23.10 -18.53
CA ALA A 618 10.56 -23.22 -17.50
C ALA A 618 10.43 -24.67 -17.01
N GLY A 619 9.86 -24.84 -15.81
CA GLY A 619 9.80 -26.09 -15.09
C GLY A 619 10.44 -25.94 -13.71
N LYS A 620 10.98 -27.01 -13.16
CA LYS A 620 11.74 -26.95 -11.90
C LYS A 620 13.21 -26.66 -12.22
N THR A 621 13.71 -25.54 -11.76
CA THR A 621 15.08 -25.08 -11.98
C THR A 621 15.59 -24.34 -10.76
N SER A 622 16.91 -24.25 -10.60
CA SER A 622 17.54 -23.48 -9.53
C SER A 622 18.37 -22.34 -10.12
N ILE A 623 18.34 -21.18 -9.47
CA ILE A 623 19.14 -20.01 -9.83
C ILE A 623 19.98 -19.59 -8.62
N GLY A 624 21.31 -19.44 -8.83
CA GLY A 624 22.19 -18.78 -7.87
C GLY A 624 22.06 -17.27 -7.99
N ILE A 625 21.74 -16.59 -6.89
CA ILE A 625 21.68 -15.13 -6.81
C ILE A 625 22.87 -14.65 -5.97
N LYS A 626 23.76 -13.88 -6.61
CA LYS A 626 24.95 -13.32 -5.95
C LYS A 626 24.56 -12.47 -4.71
N PRO A 627 25.49 -12.27 -3.75
CA PRO A 627 25.25 -11.35 -2.62
C PRO A 627 24.78 -9.99 -3.11
N ARG A 628 23.66 -9.48 -2.56
CA ARG A 628 23.03 -8.21 -2.95
C ARG A 628 22.78 -8.09 -4.47
N GLY A 629 22.56 -9.20 -5.11
CA GLY A 629 22.31 -9.34 -6.55
C GLY A 629 20.86 -9.71 -6.85
N GLY A 630 20.59 -9.91 -8.14
CA GLY A 630 19.26 -10.26 -8.61
C GLY A 630 19.23 -10.77 -10.05
N PHE A 631 18.04 -11.06 -10.52
CA PHE A 631 17.81 -11.50 -11.87
C PHE A 631 16.42 -11.13 -12.39
N VAL A 632 16.30 -11.11 -13.72
CA VAL A 632 15.03 -11.12 -14.45
C VAL A 632 15.10 -12.21 -15.52
N ALA A 633 14.14 -13.12 -15.53
CA ALA A 633 13.95 -14.13 -16.57
C ALA A 633 12.64 -13.86 -17.31
N VAL A 634 12.71 -13.75 -18.64
CA VAL A 634 11.54 -13.48 -19.50
C VAL A 634 11.23 -14.71 -20.32
N PHE A 635 10.00 -15.22 -20.22
CA PHE A 635 9.46 -16.36 -20.96
C PHE A 635 8.35 -15.86 -21.91
N LYS A 636 8.55 -16.07 -23.19
CA LYS A 636 7.61 -15.67 -24.26
C LYS A 636 6.81 -16.85 -24.78
#